data_379c6b02e84217f54741a8b4cb687300
#
_entry.id   379c6b02e84217f54741a8b4cb687300
#
_cell.length_a   1.000
_cell.length_b   1.000
_cell.length_c   1.000
_cell.angle_alpha   90.00
_cell.angle_beta   90.00
_cell.angle_gamma   90.00
#
_symmetry.space_group_name_H-M   'P 1'
#
loop_
_entity.id
_entity.type
_entity.pdbx_description
1 polymer ?
#
loop_
_entity_poly.entity_id
_entity_poly.type
_entity_poly.pdbx_seq_one_letter_code
_entity_poly.pdbx_strand_id
1 'polypeptide(L)'
;MLANYMTDIEQHLDEQQWEAALREALDLPQIAVALSDPQLSSTAERVKAWCDEWIRPAEPDRNARCAEFQRVAATVLAHTPSSESGAIPSLALKRLRLRRLVRTPPRGFNTGRASSGVLVPAGTHAIETCGIIVEATRRWYAQSAVSDKTVQANLARLAVLR
;
A
#
# COMPACT_ATOMS: atom_id res chain seq x y z
N MET A 1 5.86 7.46 10.35
CA MET A 1 4.67 6.58 10.34
C MET A 1 4.61 5.76 9.05
N LEU A 2 4.46 6.36 7.85
CA LEU A 2 4.45 5.62 6.59
C LEU A 2 5.79 4.92 6.30
N ALA A 3 6.92 5.56 6.62
CA ALA A 3 8.25 4.93 6.52
C ALA A 3 8.34 3.64 7.35
N ASN A 4 7.85 3.65 8.59
CA ASN A 4 7.86 2.44 9.43
C ASN A 4 6.96 1.34 8.85
N TYR A 5 5.83 1.70 8.24
CA TYR A 5 4.96 0.73 7.58
C TYR A 5 5.65 0.05 6.39
N MET A 6 6.42 0.81 5.61
CA MET A 6 7.23 0.24 4.52
C MET A 6 8.37 -0.64 5.05
N THR A 7 9.00 -0.25 6.17
CA THR A 7 10.02 -1.09 6.83
C THR A 7 9.44 -2.40 7.36
N ASP A 8 8.20 -2.37 7.90
CA ASP A 8 7.52 -3.59 8.35
C ASP A 8 7.27 -4.56 7.18
N ILE A 9 6.91 -4.05 6.00
CA ILE A 9 6.77 -4.87 4.79
C ILE A 9 8.10 -5.53 4.42
N GLU A 10 9.20 -4.77 4.45
CA GLU A 10 10.54 -5.29 4.16
C GLU A 10 10.94 -6.36 5.17
N GLN A 11 10.66 -6.15 6.46
CA GLN A 11 10.89 -7.14 7.51
C GLN A 11 10.08 -8.42 7.26
N HIS A 12 8.79 -8.31 6.89
CA HIS A 12 7.99 -9.49 6.55
C HIS A 12 8.56 -10.25 5.34
N LEU A 13 9.15 -9.54 4.37
CA LEU A 13 9.83 -10.19 3.24
C LEU A 13 11.07 -10.96 3.71
N ASP A 14 11.89 -10.37 4.57
CA ASP A 14 13.09 -10.98 5.14
C ASP A 14 12.74 -12.23 5.99
N GLU A 15 11.63 -12.16 6.72
CA GLU A 15 11.10 -13.26 7.53
C GLU A 15 10.33 -14.30 6.71
N GLN A 16 10.27 -14.17 5.37
CA GLN A 16 9.55 -15.05 4.45
C GLN A 16 8.03 -15.11 4.70
N GLN A 17 7.47 -14.06 5.29
CA GLN A 17 6.04 -13.91 5.54
C GLN A 17 5.34 -13.27 4.33
N TRP A 18 5.41 -13.95 3.18
CA TRP A 18 5.01 -13.41 1.87
C TRP A 18 3.59 -12.88 1.81
N GLU A 19 2.66 -13.59 2.46
CA GLU A 19 1.24 -13.20 2.47
C GLU A 19 1.00 -11.92 3.27
N ALA A 20 1.69 -11.78 4.41
CA ALA A 20 1.60 -10.58 5.23
C ALA A 20 2.21 -9.38 4.50
N ALA A 21 3.41 -9.53 3.94
CA ALA A 21 4.09 -8.51 3.16
C ALA A 21 3.24 -8.03 1.98
N LEU A 22 2.69 -8.96 1.19
CA LEU A 22 1.88 -8.64 0.02
C LEU A 22 0.61 -7.89 0.40
N ARG A 23 -0.10 -8.34 1.43
CA ARG A 23 -1.32 -7.68 1.91
C ARG A 23 -1.04 -6.23 2.31
N GLU A 24 0.04 -6.00 3.02
CA GLU A 24 0.43 -4.67 3.47
C GLU A 24 0.92 -3.79 2.32
N ALA A 25 1.67 -4.34 1.39
CA ALA A 25 2.08 -3.61 0.21
C ALA A 25 0.88 -3.17 -0.64
N LEU A 26 -0.12 -4.03 -0.82
CA LEU A 26 -1.36 -3.70 -1.55
C LEU A 26 -2.21 -2.61 -0.87
N ASP A 27 -2.05 -2.38 0.42
CA ASP A 27 -2.70 -1.27 1.11
C ASP A 27 -2.02 0.09 0.82
N LEU A 28 -0.75 0.14 0.43
CA LEU A 28 0.02 1.38 0.25
C LEU A 28 -0.58 2.35 -0.77
N PRO A 29 -1.03 1.94 -1.98
CA PRO A 29 -1.67 2.84 -2.93
C PRO A 29 -2.95 3.48 -2.38
N GLN A 30 -3.76 2.72 -1.65
CA GLN A 30 -4.96 3.25 -1.00
C GLN A 30 -4.63 4.26 0.10
N ILE A 31 -3.57 3.99 0.87
CA ILE A 31 -3.06 4.92 1.89
C ILE A 31 -2.58 6.21 1.24
N ALA A 32 -1.81 6.12 0.15
CA ALA A 32 -1.30 7.27 -0.57
C ALA A 32 -2.43 8.16 -1.11
N VAL A 33 -3.42 7.56 -1.76
CA VAL A 33 -4.60 8.25 -2.27
C VAL A 33 -5.40 8.90 -1.15
N ALA A 34 -5.61 8.20 -0.04
CA ALA A 34 -6.35 8.74 1.09
C ALA A 34 -5.59 9.90 1.78
N LEU A 35 -4.26 9.83 1.85
CA LEU A 35 -3.45 10.94 2.38
C LEU A 35 -3.51 12.19 1.48
N SER A 36 -3.75 12.03 0.18
CA SER A 36 -3.94 13.13 -0.77
C SER A 36 -5.36 13.69 -0.79
N ASP A 37 -6.26 13.19 0.08
CA ASP A 37 -7.64 13.63 0.18
C ASP A 37 -7.91 14.32 1.52
N PRO A 38 -8.51 15.53 1.54
CA PRO A 38 -8.83 16.23 2.80
C PRO A 38 -9.72 15.42 3.76
N GLN A 39 -10.56 14.54 3.22
CA GLN A 39 -11.45 13.67 4.00
C GLN A 39 -10.85 12.30 4.33
N LEU A 40 -9.59 12.05 3.92
CA LEU A 40 -8.93 10.76 4.07
C LEU A 40 -9.69 9.62 3.38
N SER A 41 -10.28 9.88 2.24
CA SER A 41 -11.02 8.91 1.44
C SER A 41 -10.18 8.38 0.26
N SER A 42 -10.46 7.16 -0.17
CA SER A 42 -9.88 6.60 -1.39
C SER A 42 -10.98 5.95 -2.22
N THR A 43 -10.92 6.15 -3.53
CA THR A 43 -11.80 5.50 -4.51
C THR A 43 -10.97 4.65 -5.45
N ALA A 44 -11.60 3.62 -6.05
CA ALA A 44 -10.91 2.75 -7.00
C ALA A 44 -10.36 3.52 -8.20
N GLU A 45 -11.06 4.55 -8.67
CA GLU A 45 -10.62 5.41 -9.78
C GLU A 45 -9.35 6.18 -9.44
N ARG A 46 -9.28 6.74 -8.23
CA ARG A 46 -8.10 7.47 -7.75
C ARG A 46 -6.91 6.55 -7.50
N VAL A 47 -7.17 5.34 -6.98
CA VAL A 47 -6.13 4.31 -6.84
C VAL A 47 -5.61 3.90 -8.21
N LYS A 48 -6.50 3.73 -9.21
CA LYS A 48 -6.08 3.46 -10.58
C LYS A 48 -5.21 4.58 -11.15
N ALA A 49 -5.62 5.85 -11.00
CA ALA A 49 -4.83 6.99 -11.44
C ALA A 49 -3.45 7.04 -10.75
N TRP A 50 -3.40 6.75 -9.46
CA TRP A 50 -2.15 6.66 -8.71
C TRP A 50 -1.25 5.53 -9.25
N CYS A 51 -1.80 4.34 -9.52
CA CYS A 51 -1.05 3.26 -10.13
C CYS A 51 -0.51 3.63 -11.52
N ASP A 52 -1.33 4.30 -12.32
CA ASP A 52 -0.94 4.75 -13.65
C ASP A 52 0.21 5.77 -13.61
N GLU A 53 0.26 6.61 -12.60
CA GLU A 53 1.29 7.63 -12.42
C GLU A 53 2.57 7.10 -11.78
N TRP A 54 2.46 6.30 -10.72
CA TRP A 54 3.59 5.98 -9.84
C TRP A 54 4.16 4.58 -10.01
N ILE A 55 3.35 3.59 -10.41
CA ILE A 55 3.83 2.23 -10.70
C ILE A 55 4.48 2.17 -12.07
N ARG A 56 4.05 2.99 -13.04
CA ARG A 56 4.70 3.03 -14.35
C ARG A 56 6.12 3.58 -14.24
N PRO A 57 7.11 2.95 -14.91
CA PRO A 57 8.47 3.47 -14.88
C PRO A 57 8.56 4.81 -15.59
N ALA A 58 9.27 5.75 -14.97
CA ALA A 58 9.59 7.04 -15.58
C ALA A 58 10.60 6.93 -16.74
N GLU A 59 11.15 5.73 -17.03
CA GLU A 59 12.20 5.51 -18.02
C GLU A 59 11.82 4.53 -19.15
N PRO A 60 12.45 4.70 -20.35
CA PRO A 60 11.97 4.11 -21.62
C PRO A 60 12.36 2.66 -21.88
N ASP A 61 12.88 1.91 -20.95
CA ASP A 61 13.16 0.47 -21.14
C ASP A 61 11.85 -0.34 -21.03
N ARG A 62 10.95 0.00 -21.96
CA ARG A 62 9.49 -0.17 -21.85
C ARG A 62 8.97 -1.59 -22.05
N ASN A 63 9.74 -2.50 -22.67
CA ASN A 63 9.09 -3.71 -23.21
C ASN A 63 9.06 -4.92 -22.27
N ALA A 64 10.06 -5.14 -21.43
CA ALA A 64 10.07 -6.30 -20.53
C ALA A 64 9.35 -6.04 -19.21
N ARG A 65 9.47 -4.83 -18.66
CA ARG A 65 8.84 -4.47 -17.37
C ARG A 65 7.38 -4.01 -17.48
N CYS A 66 6.92 -3.63 -18.66
CA CYS A 66 5.57 -3.13 -18.85
C CYS A 66 4.48 -4.16 -18.46
N ALA A 67 4.66 -5.42 -18.80
CA ALA A 67 3.73 -6.49 -18.43
C ALA A 67 3.70 -6.73 -16.91
N GLU A 68 4.85 -6.63 -16.25
CA GLU A 68 4.97 -6.77 -14.80
C GLU A 68 4.27 -5.63 -14.07
N PHE A 69 4.50 -4.39 -14.46
CA PHE A 69 3.82 -3.23 -13.90
C PHE A 69 2.30 -3.26 -14.12
N GLN A 70 1.84 -3.72 -15.28
CA GLN A 70 0.41 -3.92 -15.54
C GLN A 70 -0.18 -4.98 -14.62
N ARG A 71 0.53 -6.09 -14.40
CA ARG A 71 0.11 -7.14 -13.48
C ARG A 71 0.02 -6.62 -12.04
N VAL A 72 1.04 -5.87 -11.57
CA VAL A 72 1.04 -5.27 -10.23
C VAL A 72 -0.12 -4.30 -10.07
N ALA A 73 -0.34 -3.41 -11.03
CA ALA A 73 -1.46 -2.46 -11.01
C ALA A 73 -2.82 -3.20 -10.98
N ALA A 74 -2.98 -4.25 -11.78
CA ALA A 74 -4.19 -5.08 -11.79
C ALA A 74 -4.41 -5.78 -10.43
N THR A 75 -3.36 -6.26 -9.78
CA THR A 75 -3.42 -6.87 -8.45
C THR A 75 -3.84 -5.86 -7.39
N VAL A 76 -3.29 -4.63 -7.42
CA VAL A 76 -3.69 -3.53 -6.53
C VAL A 76 -5.17 -3.21 -6.71
N LEU A 77 -5.62 -3.08 -7.96
CA LEU A 77 -7.03 -2.75 -8.25
C LEU A 77 -8.00 -3.86 -7.82
N ALA A 78 -7.62 -5.12 -7.99
CA ALA A 78 -8.42 -6.25 -7.51
C ALA A 78 -8.53 -6.29 -5.98
N HIS A 79 -7.52 -5.75 -5.26
CA HIS A 79 -7.54 -5.62 -3.81
C HIS A 79 -8.28 -4.38 -3.31
N THR A 80 -8.52 -3.41 -4.19
CA THR A 80 -9.23 -2.17 -3.84
C THR A 80 -10.74 -2.43 -3.81
N PRO A 81 -11.43 -2.20 -2.68
CA PRO A 81 -12.87 -2.40 -2.63
C PRO A 81 -13.58 -1.43 -3.60
N SER A 82 -14.40 -1.98 -4.47
CA SER A 82 -15.31 -1.22 -5.32
C SER A 82 -16.48 -0.74 -4.46
N SER A 83 -16.34 0.37 -3.75
CA SER A 83 -17.47 0.97 -3.05
C SER A 83 -18.10 2.04 -3.92
N GLU A 84 -19.29 1.76 -4.42
CA GLU A 84 -20.16 2.73 -5.09
C GLU A 84 -20.76 3.76 -4.11
N SER A 85 -20.47 3.70 -2.85
CA SER A 85 -21.14 4.53 -1.85
C SER A 85 -20.18 5.12 -0.82
N GLY A 86 -20.00 6.43 -0.91
CA GLY A 86 -19.62 7.32 0.19
C GLY A 86 -18.23 7.08 0.80
N ALA A 87 -17.58 8.17 1.17
CA ALA A 87 -16.28 8.22 1.84
C ALA A 87 -16.21 7.29 3.07
N ILE A 88 -15.88 6.02 2.85
CA ILE A 88 -15.51 5.10 3.92
C ILE A 88 -14.04 5.37 4.20
N PRO A 89 -13.66 5.72 5.44
CA PRO A 89 -12.24 5.80 5.80
C PRO A 89 -11.59 4.48 5.40
N SER A 90 -10.60 4.54 4.54
CA SER A 90 -9.93 3.37 3.99
C SER A 90 -9.57 2.38 5.10
N LEU A 91 -9.93 1.11 4.94
CA LEU A 91 -9.55 0.04 5.86
C LEU A 91 -8.03 0.00 6.05
N ALA A 92 -7.29 0.36 5.01
CA ALA A 92 -5.85 0.51 5.03
C ALA A 92 -5.41 1.61 6.03
N LEU A 93 -6.08 2.78 6.04
CA LEU A 93 -5.80 3.82 7.05
C LEU A 93 -6.15 3.38 8.46
N LYS A 94 -7.21 2.59 8.64
CA LYS A 94 -7.53 2.00 9.95
C LYS A 94 -6.42 1.07 10.41
N ARG A 95 -5.87 0.23 9.54
CA ARG A 95 -4.73 -0.64 9.84
C ARG A 95 -3.47 0.17 10.20
N LEU A 96 -3.19 1.21 9.43
CA LEU A 96 -2.08 2.13 9.71
C LEU A 96 -2.21 2.79 11.10
N ARG A 97 -3.44 3.16 11.52
CA ARG A 97 -3.73 3.72 12.85
C ARG A 97 -3.57 2.68 13.95
N LEU A 98 -4.11 1.48 13.76
CA LEU A 98 -4.08 0.41 14.76
C LEU A 98 -2.66 -0.04 15.06
N ARG A 99 -1.76 -0.13 14.08
CA ARG A 99 -0.35 -0.50 14.30
C ARG A 99 0.42 0.46 15.17
N ARG A 100 0.02 1.74 15.22
CA ARG A 100 0.64 2.70 16.14
C ARG A 100 0.31 2.41 17.60
N LEU A 101 -0.83 1.79 17.88
CA LEU A 101 -1.28 1.46 19.24
C LEU A 101 -0.71 0.13 19.75
N VAL A 102 -0.33 -0.76 18.84
CA VAL A 102 0.21 -2.09 19.18
C VAL A 102 1.70 -2.11 18.88
N ARG A 103 2.50 -1.64 19.84
CA ARG A 103 3.97 -1.73 19.81
C ARG A 103 4.46 -3.07 20.37
N THR A 104 3.75 -4.14 20.11
CA THR A 104 4.12 -5.49 20.50
C THR A 104 4.58 -6.26 19.27
N PRO A 105 5.79 -6.83 19.26
CA PRO A 105 6.18 -7.71 18.17
C PRO A 105 5.18 -8.87 18.11
N PRO A 106 4.70 -9.28 16.94
CA PRO A 106 3.81 -10.42 16.84
C PRO A 106 4.57 -11.68 17.24
N ARG A 107 4.34 -12.14 18.44
CA ARG A 107 4.60 -13.54 18.79
C ARG A 107 3.72 -14.36 17.86
N GLY A 108 4.35 -15.31 17.14
CA GLY A 108 3.75 -16.15 16.14
C GLY A 108 2.34 -16.63 16.51
N PHE A 109 1.35 -16.03 15.86
CA PHE A 109 0.00 -16.59 15.81
C PHE A 109 -0.09 -17.38 14.51
N ASN A 110 0.10 -18.68 14.69
CA ASN A 110 -0.26 -19.67 13.68
C ASN A 110 -1.79 -19.75 13.66
N THR A 111 -2.44 -18.86 12.92
CA THR A 111 -3.87 -18.96 12.66
C THR A 111 -4.07 -19.49 11.25
N GLY A 112 -4.19 -20.81 11.19
CA GLY A 112 -4.82 -21.45 10.06
C GLY A 112 -6.20 -20.85 9.78
N ARG A 113 -6.53 -20.73 8.50
CA ARG A 113 -7.78 -20.31 7.91
C ARG A 113 -8.02 -18.81 7.79
N ALA A 114 -7.53 -18.24 6.72
CA ALA A 114 -8.22 -17.15 6.07
C ALA A 114 -8.54 -17.57 4.63
N SER A 115 -9.78 -17.97 4.45
CA SER A 115 -10.38 -18.14 3.13
C SER A 115 -10.67 -16.77 2.55
N SER A 116 -9.72 -16.21 1.83
CA SER A 116 -9.98 -15.28 0.75
C SER A 116 -9.03 -15.68 -0.37
N GLY A 117 -9.62 -16.16 -1.46
CA GLY A 117 -8.92 -16.80 -2.56
C GLY A 117 -8.06 -15.85 -3.39
N VAL A 118 -7.10 -15.20 -2.76
CA VAL A 118 -5.97 -14.62 -3.46
C VAL A 118 -4.99 -15.77 -3.68
N LEU A 119 -4.87 -16.24 -4.91
CA LEU A 119 -3.76 -17.09 -5.33
C LEU A 119 -2.48 -16.32 -5.00
N VAL A 120 -1.83 -16.70 -3.89
CA VAL A 120 -0.53 -16.16 -3.49
C VAL A 120 0.46 -16.60 -4.56
N PRO A 121 1.04 -15.68 -5.35
CA PRO A 121 2.10 -16.03 -6.27
C PRO A 121 3.25 -16.64 -5.48
N ALA A 122 3.97 -17.61 -6.06
CA ALA A 122 5.19 -18.16 -5.47
C ALA A 122 6.11 -17.01 -4.98
N GLY A 123 6.83 -17.22 -3.88
CA GLY A 123 7.55 -16.17 -3.13
C GLY A 123 8.29 -15.13 -3.97
N THR A 124 8.88 -15.52 -5.11
CA THR A 124 9.53 -14.61 -6.05
C THR A 124 8.59 -13.49 -6.56
N HIS A 125 7.36 -13.83 -6.95
CA HIS A 125 6.40 -12.83 -7.41
C HIS A 125 5.90 -11.90 -6.29
N ALA A 126 5.84 -12.39 -5.06
CA ALA A 126 5.48 -11.55 -3.92
C ALA A 126 6.58 -10.51 -3.64
N ILE A 127 7.84 -10.90 -3.66
CA ILE A 127 9.00 -10.02 -3.49
C ILE A 127 9.01 -8.92 -4.56
N GLU A 128 8.88 -9.29 -5.83
CA GLU A 128 8.85 -8.35 -6.95
C GLU A 128 7.67 -7.37 -6.83
N THR A 129 6.47 -7.89 -6.56
CA THR A 129 5.27 -7.07 -6.41
C THR A 129 5.39 -6.09 -5.25
N CYS A 130 5.83 -6.54 -4.09
CA CYS A 130 6.05 -5.68 -2.92
C CYS A 130 7.12 -4.63 -3.23
N GLY A 131 8.24 -5.02 -3.84
CA GLY A 131 9.32 -4.11 -4.20
C GLY A 131 8.86 -2.97 -5.11
N ILE A 132 8.08 -3.28 -6.15
CA ILE A 132 7.52 -2.28 -7.08
C ILE A 132 6.60 -1.31 -6.34
N ILE A 133 5.70 -1.81 -5.51
CA ILE A 133 4.72 -0.96 -4.81
C ILE A 133 5.41 -0.09 -3.75
N VAL A 134 6.34 -0.65 -2.97
CA VAL A 134 7.11 0.09 -1.96
C VAL A 134 7.93 1.20 -2.60
N GLU A 135 8.62 0.90 -3.71
CA GLU A 135 9.43 1.89 -4.43
C GLU A 135 8.57 3.01 -5.04
N ALA A 136 7.43 2.66 -5.65
CA ALA A 136 6.47 3.64 -6.14
C ALA A 136 5.97 4.55 -5.01
N THR A 137 5.66 3.96 -3.85
CA THR A 137 5.18 4.69 -2.66
C THR A 137 6.27 5.60 -2.09
N ARG A 138 7.53 5.17 -2.07
CA ARG A 138 8.67 6.01 -1.64
C ARG A 138 8.83 7.24 -2.53
N ARG A 139 8.77 7.06 -3.86
CA ARG A 139 8.86 8.18 -4.81
C ARG A 139 7.70 9.15 -4.62
N TRP A 140 6.47 8.64 -4.55
CA TRP A 140 5.30 9.45 -4.26
C TRP A 140 5.45 10.22 -2.94
N TYR A 141 5.85 9.55 -1.87
CA TYR A 141 5.99 10.16 -0.54
C TYR A 141 7.06 11.24 -0.52
N ALA A 142 8.22 11.00 -1.13
CA ALA A 142 9.30 11.98 -1.20
C ALA A 142 8.87 13.25 -1.94
N GLN A 143 8.05 13.13 -2.99
CA GLN A 143 7.55 14.25 -3.75
C GLN A 143 6.37 14.94 -3.04
N SER A 144 5.37 14.19 -2.62
CA SER A 144 4.13 14.73 -2.09
C SER A 144 4.25 15.23 -0.65
N ALA A 145 5.07 14.58 0.20
CA ALA A 145 5.27 15.03 1.58
C ALA A 145 5.93 16.42 1.67
N VAL A 146 6.65 16.84 0.62
CA VAL A 146 7.30 18.17 0.58
C VAL A 146 6.40 19.21 -0.10
N SER A 147 5.66 18.83 -1.14
CA SER A 147 4.94 19.77 -2.01
C SER A 147 3.45 19.88 -1.72
N ASP A 148 2.82 18.82 -1.20
CA ASP A 148 1.35 18.76 -1.00
C ASP A 148 0.97 19.08 0.44
N LYS A 149 0.33 20.24 0.62
CA LYS A 149 -0.17 20.70 1.93
C LYS A 149 -1.24 19.78 2.52
N THR A 150 -2.04 19.12 1.67
CA THR A 150 -3.07 18.17 2.12
C THR A 150 -2.43 16.92 2.73
N VAL A 151 -1.41 16.38 2.04
CA VAL A 151 -0.65 15.24 2.56
C VAL A 151 0.01 15.58 3.89
N GLN A 152 0.64 16.76 3.99
CA GLN A 152 1.27 17.23 5.23
C GLN A 152 0.25 17.36 6.38
N ALA A 153 -0.89 17.99 6.13
CA ALA A 153 -1.95 18.16 7.11
C ALA A 153 -2.52 16.80 7.57
N ASN A 154 -2.75 15.88 6.65
CA ASN A 154 -3.27 14.55 6.96
C ASN A 154 -2.25 13.70 7.73
N LEU A 155 -0.97 13.78 7.39
CA LEU A 155 0.10 13.13 8.18
C LEU A 155 0.15 13.69 9.61
N ALA A 156 0.04 15.01 9.77
CA ALA A 156 -0.02 15.65 11.09
C ALA A 156 -1.27 15.21 11.87
N ARG A 157 -2.46 15.20 11.24
CA ARG A 157 -3.69 14.68 11.87
C ARG A 157 -3.56 13.25 12.35
N LEU A 158 -2.98 12.37 11.53
CA LEU A 158 -2.75 10.98 11.91
C LEU A 158 -1.68 10.84 13.02
N ALA A 159 -0.78 11.82 13.13
CA ALA A 159 0.22 11.84 14.18
C ALA A 159 -0.34 12.26 15.55
N VAL A 160 -1.34 13.12 15.57
CA VAL A 160 -1.94 13.71 16.81
C VAL A 160 -3.03 12.83 17.43
N LEU A 161 -3.69 11.97 16.64
CA LEU A 161 -4.71 11.06 17.15
C LEU A 161 -4.09 9.99 18.06
N ARG A 162 -3.86 10.39 19.30
CA ARG A 162 -3.49 9.53 20.43
C ARG A 162 -4.70 8.87 21.03
#